data_ec63c9eec02f2be21015b840f1113af1
#
_entry.id   ec63c9eec02f2be21015b840f1113af1
#
_cell.length_a   1.000
_cell.length_b   1.000
_cell.length_c   1.000
_cell.angle_alpha   90.00
_cell.angle_beta   90.00
_cell.angle_gamma   90.00
#
_symmetry.space_group_name_H-M   'P 1'
#
loop_
_entity.id
_entity.type
_entity.pdbx_description
1 polymer ?
#
loop_
_entity_poly.entity_id
_entity_poly.type
_entity_poly.pdbx_seq_one_letter_code
_entity_poly.pdbx_strand_id
1 'polypeptide(L)' 'MDRQSFTDLIQTKFKMVRIEAGYTQDTMAQTIGLSKKTLVQIEKERVLPNWTTCVSICALFRDSDVLNSTFGCD' A
#
# COMPACT_ATOMS: atom_id res chain seq x y z
N MET A 1 -2.64 14.03 -10.51
CA MET A 1 -1.54 13.19 -9.95
C MET A 1 -1.11 12.20 -11.02
N ASP A 2 0.18 12.15 -11.30
CA ASP A 2 0.67 11.18 -12.28
C ASP A 2 0.95 9.84 -11.61
N ARG A 3 1.32 8.86 -12.43
CA ARG A 3 1.52 7.48 -11.98
C ARG A 3 2.67 7.36 -10.97
N GLN A 4 3.73 8.11 -11.22
CA GLN A 4 4.91 8.10 -10.35
C GLN A 4 4.56 8.66 -8.97
N SER A 5 3.88 9.79 -8.93
CA SER A 5 3.46 10.39 -7.65
C SER A 5 2.53 9.47 -6.88
N PHE A 6 1.61 8.82 -7.57
CA PHE A 6 0.69 7.86 -6.96
C PHE A 6 1.46 6.69 -6.33
N THR A 7 2.41 6.13 -7.07
CA THR A 7 3.22 5.01 -6.60
C THR A 7 4.05 5.41 -5.38
N ASP A 8 4.64 6.60 -5.40
CA ASP A 8 5.43 7.12 -4.29
C ASP A 8 4.57 7.29 -3.03
N LEU A 9 3.36 7.79 -3.18
CA LEU A 9 2.45 7.96 -2.05
C LEU A 9 2.04 6.62 -1.46
N ILE A 10 1.74 5.65 -2.30
CA ILE A 10 1.39 4.30 -1.84
C ILE A 10 2.56 3.70 -1.08
N GLN A 11 3.79 3.84 -1.59
CA GLN A 11 4.97 3.33 -0.90
C GLN A 11 5.10 3.96 0.49
N THR A 12 4.98 5.27 0.57
CA THR A 12 5.13 6.01 1.83
C THR A 12 4.07 5.60 2.87
N LYS A 13 2.85 5.37 2.42
CA LYS A 13 1.72 5.06 3.31
C LYS A 13 1.46 3.57 3.50
N PHE A 14 2.22 2.72 2.83
CA PHE A 14 1.98 1.28 2.80
C PHE A 14 1.87 0.67 4.19
N LYS A 15 2.87 0.92 5.03
CA LYS A 15 2.89 0.37 6.39
C LYS A 15 1.73 0.91 7.22
N MET A 16 1.41 2.18 7.08
CA MET A 16 0.32 2.81 7.84
C MET A 16 -1.02 2.19 7.49
N VAL A 17 -1.26 1.93 6.20
CA VAL A 17 -2.49 1.28 5.75
C VAL A 17 -2.57 -0.13 6.33
N ARG A 18 -1.47 -0.85 6.31
CA ARG A 18 -1.42 -2.20 6.86
C ARG A 18 -1.76 -2.22 8.35
N ILE A 19 -1.15 -1.34 9.11
CA ILE A 19 -1.37 -1.26 10.55
C ILE A 19 -2.81 -0.86 10.85
N GLU A 20 -3.32 0.10 10.12
CA GLU A 20 -4.72 0.55 10.28
C GLU A 20 -5.69 -0.60 10.07
N ALA A 21 -5.42 -1.45 9.08
CA ALA A 21 -6.28 -2.59 8.77
C ALA A 21 -6.09 -3.77 9.74
N GLY A 22 -5.09 -3.68 10.62
CA GLY A 22 -4.83 -4.76 11.58
C GLY A 22 -4.11 -5.95 10.97
N TYR A 23 -3.42 -5.77 9.86
CA TYR A 23 -2.74 -6.85 9.15
C TYR A 23 -1.29 -6.97 9.59
N THR A 24 -0.81 -8.22 9.66
CA THR A 24 0.61 -8.49 9.78
C THR A 24 1.24 -8.38 8.38
N GLN A 25 2.57 -8.36 8.33
CA GLN A 25 3.26 -8.37 7.04
C GLN A 25 2.91 -9.62 6.24
N ASP A 26 2.85 -10.78 6.90
CA ASP A 26 2.50 -12.04 6.23
C ASP A 26 1.08 -11.99 5.67
N THR A 27 0.13 -11.55 6.46
CA THR A 27 -1.27 -11.46 6.04
C THR A 27 -1.44 -10.49 4.88
N MET A 28 -0.80 -9.34 4.97
CA MET A 28 -0.87 -8.33 3.92
C MET A 28 -0.27 -8.87 2.62
N ALA A 29 0.89 -9.51 2.70
CA ALA A 29 1.54 -10.07 1.52
C ALA A 29 0.66 -11.11 0.84
N GLN A 30 0.04 -12.00 1.61
CA GLN A 30 -0.88 -13.00 1.08
C GLN A 30 -2.10 -12.35 0.42
N THR A 31 -2.64 -11.33 1.06
CA THR A 31 -3.85 -10.66 0.57
C THR A 31 -3.63 -9.98 -0.78
N ILE A 32 -2.48 -9.33 -0.94
CA ILE A 32 -2.21 -8.58 -2.17
C ILE A 32 -1.34 -9.36 -3.17
N GLY A 33 -0.98 -10.60 -2.84
CA GLY A 33 -0.26 -11.46 -3.77
C GLY A 33 1.22 -11.17 -3.91
N LEU A 34 1.86 -10.66 -2.85
CA LEU A 34 3.30 -10.42 -2.82
C LEU A 34 4.00 -11.43 -1.93
N SER A 35 5.31 -11.60 -2.15
CA SER A 35 6.13 -12.30 -1.16
C SER A 35 6.37 -11.37 0.02
N LYS A 36 6.58 -11.95 1.20
CA LYS A 36 6.88 -11.15 2.39
C LYS A 36 8.14 -10.32 2.19
N LYS A 37 9.14 -10.90 1.52
CA LYS A 37 10.40 -10.20 1.24
C LYS A 37 10.15 -8.92 0.45
N THR A 38 9.34 -9.02 -0.61
CA THR A 38 9.01 -7.85 -1.43
C THR A 38 8.26 -6.81 -0.61
N LEU A 39 7.30 -7.24 0.19
CA LEU A 39 6.52 -6.34 1.04
C LEU A 39 7.43 -5.59 2.00
N VAL A 40 8.35 -6.28 2.65
CA VAL A 40 9.30 -5.67 3.60
C VAL A 40 10.14 -4.61 2.88
N GLN A 41 10.59 -4.90 1.66
CA GLN A 41 11.37 -3.92 0.90
C GLN A 41 10.56 -2.68 0.54
N ILE A 42 9.28 -2.85 0.24
CA ILE A 42 8.40 -1.72 -0.03
C ILE A 42 8.22 -0.86 1.24
N GLU A 43 8.01 -1.49 2.39
CA GLU A 43 7.83 -0.76 3.64
C GLU A 43 9.09 -0.04 4.08
N LYS A 44 10.26 -0.55 3.69
CA LYS A 44 11.53 0.11 3.96
C LYS A 44 11.88 1.16 2.90
N GLU A 45 10.98 1.38 1.97
CA GLU A 45 11.14 2.35 0.88
C GLU A 45 12.35 2.07 -0.01
N ARG A 46 12.73 0.80 -0.13
CA ARG A 46 13.82 0.37 -1.00
C ARG A 46 13.36 -0.04 -2.38
N VAL A 47 12.09 -0.44 -2.50
CA VAL A 47 11.49 -0.91 -3.74
C VAL A 47 10.12 -0.24 -3.88
N LEU A 48 9.83 0.30 -5.05
CA LEU A 48 8.50 0.85 -5.32
C LEU A 48 7.51 -0.27 -5.61
N PRO A 49 6.29 -0.18 -5.10
CA PRO A 49 5.26 -1.14 -5.48
C PRO A 49 4.91 -0.94 -6.96
N ASN A 50 4.62 -2.05 -7.66
CA ASN A 50 4.21 -1.92 -9.05
C ASN A 50 2.78 -1.40 -9.13
N TRP A 51 2.36 -1.05 -10.36
CA TRP A 51 1.03 -0.47 -10.58
C TRP A 51 -0.09 -1.39 -10.10
N THR A 52 0.02 -2.67 -10.39
CA THR A 52 -0.99 -3.67 -9.99
C THR A 52 -1.13 -3.71 -8.47
N THR A 53 -0.02 -3.69 -7.73
CA THR A 53 -0.03 -3.67 -6.28
C THR A 53 -0.71 -2.42 -5.74
N CYS A 54 -0.42 -1.26 -6.32
CA CYS A 54 -1.05 -0.01 -5.93
C CYS A 54 -2.56 -0.04 -6.13
N VAL A 55 -3.00 -0.53 -7.28
CA VAL A 55 -4.42 -0.66 -7.57
C VAL A 55 -5.09 -1.63 -6.61
N SER A 56 -4.42 -2.75 -6.31
CA SER A 56 -4.94 -3.74 -5.36
C SER A 56 -5.14 -3.14 -3.98
N ILE A 57 -4.18 -2.35 -3.50
CA ILE A 57 -4.30 -1.70 -2.21
C ILE A 57 -5.49 -0.75 -2.18
N CYS A 58 -5.65 0.06 -3.20
CA CYS A 58 -6.77 0.99 -3.27
C CYS A 58 -8.12 0.25 -3.33
N ALA A 59 -8.17 -0.87 -4.03
CA ALA A 59 -9.41 -1.65 -4.15
C ALA A 59 -9.75 -2.38 -2.86
N LEU A 60 -8.75 -2.95 -2.18
CA LEU A 60 -8.96 -3.75 -0.97
C LEU A 60 -9.18 -2.88 0.27
N PHE A 61 -8.58 -1.71 0.31
CA PHE A 61 -8.62 -0.84 1.47
C PHE A 61 -9.35 0.46 1.17
N ARG A 62 -10.49 0.36 0.49
CA ARG A 62 -11.29 1.52 0.08
C ARG A 62 -11.74 2.37 1.25
N ASP A 63 -11.95 1.76 2.41
CA ASP A 63 -12.42 2.45 3.61
C ASP A 63 -11.27 2.95 4.48
N SER A 64 -10.04 2.86 4.01
CA SER A 64 -8.88 3.28 4.78
C SER A 64 -8.87 4.80 4.95
N ASP A 65 -8.86 5.24 6.19
CA ASP A 65 -8.74 6.68 6.50
C ASP A 65 -7.39 7.21 6.03
N VAL A 66 -6.34 6.40 6.12
CA VAL A 66 -5.01 6.80 5.69
C VAL A 66 -5.02 7.10 4.18
N LEU A 67 -5.60 6.21 3.38
CA LEU A 67 -5.66 6.42 1.93
C LEU A 67 -6.57 7.57 1.58
N ASN A 68 -7.73 7.65 2.21
CA ASN A 68 -8.68 8.73 1.93
C ASN A 68 -8.09 10.10 2.25
N SER A 69 -7.39 10.21 3.36
CA SER A 69 -6.72 11.45 3.74
C SER A 69 -5.60 11.79 2.77
N THR A 70 -4.85 10.78 2.33
CA THR A 70 -3.71 10.97 1.44
C THR A 70 -4.15 11.47 0.07
N PHE A 71 -5.25 10.95 -0.46
CA PHE A 71 -5.71 11.29 -1.81
C PHE A 71 -6.83 12.31 -1.82
N GLY A 72 -7.26 12.78 -0.63
CA GLY A 72 -8.32 13.77 -0.56
C GLY A 72 -9.67 13.25 -1.03
N CYS A 73 -9.90 11.95 -0.97
CA CYS A 73 -11.18 11.34 -1.34
C CYS A 73 -12.11 11.36 -0.14
N ASP A 74 -13.25 11.88 -0.31
CA ASP A 74 -14.28 11.91 0.74
C ASP A 74 -15.27 10.77 0.58
#